data_07107e84e3d39b7c67b84ecc5397c574
#
_entry.id   07107e84e3d39b7c67b84ecc5397c574
#
_cell.length_a   1.000
_cell.length_b   1.000
_cell.length_c   1.000
_cell.angle_alpha   90.00
_cell.angle_beta   90.00
_cell.angle_gamma   90.00
#
_symmetry.space_group_name_H-M   'P 1'
#
loop_
_entity.id
_entity.type
_entity.pdbx_description
1 polymer ?
#
loop_
_entity_poly.entity_id
_entity_poly.type
_entity_poly.pdbx_seq_one_letter_code
_entity_poly.pdbx_strand_id
1 'polypeptide(L)'
;MNRVVITGMGAITPLGNDVASFWDGLKNGKNGIDFITKFDTKDIDVHVAAEVKGFDPTLYMDRKEVKRMDLFCQYGIAAALQAVEHSGITHENTDFDRFGVIVSSGIGGLPTMEQQIIKMHDKGPTRVAPLFVPMTIGNMIAGNISMKTGARGICTSIVTACASGTHAIGEAFRNIKHGYSDVILAGGSEATICEIGIAGFAALTALSNSKDPNTASIPFDKKRNGFVMGEGAGVVVLESLEHAQKRGATIYAEIVGYGATADAYHMTAPTPDGSGAGKAILKALNEAQLSPSDVDYINAHGTSTPANDSSEVTAIRYALKEAADNVHVSSTKSMTGHLLGAAGAIEAIACIKAVGEDFIPPTINVKEQDEACSVNVTAQTGVAKEVNVAISNSLGFGGHNAVLCFKKWKG
;
A
#
# COMPACT_ATOMS: atom_id res chain seq x y z
N MET A 1 9.40 -24.58 -9.00
CA MET A 1 8.95 -23.40 -8.24
C MET A 1 7.45 -23.31 -8.37
N ASN A 2 6.76 -23.00 -7.26
CA ASN A 2 5.31 -22.89 -7.26
C ASN A 2 4.84 -21.64 -8.01
N ARG A 3 3.72 -21.73 -8.73
CA ARG A 3 2.95 -20.55 -9.13
C ARG A 3 2.22 -19.99 -7.91
N VAL A 4 2.07 -18.68 -7.84
CA VAL A 4 1.47 -18.01 -6.67
C VAL A 4 0.29 -17.17 -7.13
N VAL A 5 -0.85 -17.38 -6.47
CA VAL A 5 -2.12 -16.76 -6.83
C VAL A 5 -2.70 -15.97 -5.66
N ILE A 6 -3.59 -15.06 -5.97
CA ILE A 6 -4.33 -14.25 -4.99
C ILE A 6 -5.73 -14.86 -4.83
N THR A 7 -6.06 -15.27 -3.61
CA THR A 7 -7.33 -15.92 -3.31
C THR A 7 -8.21 -15.13 -2.33
N GLY A 8 -7.69 -14.06 -1.74
CA GLY A 8 -8.44 -13.20 -0.83
C GLY A 8 -7.85 -11.81 -0.70
N MET A 9 -8.67 -10.84 -0.34
CA MET A 9 -8.28 -9.45 -0.16
C MET A 9 -9.14 -8.81 0.93
N GLY A 10 -8.54 -7.86 1.68
CA GLY A 10 -9.24 -7.01 2.63
C GLY A 10 -8.63 -5.61 2.64
N ALA A 11 -9.44 -4.59 2.87
CA ALA A 11 -9.02 -3.19 2.80
C ALA A 11 -9.76 -2.31 3.81
N ILE A 12 -9.03 -1.40 4.44
CA ILE A 12 -9.53 -0.27 5.22
C ILE A 12 -8.87 0.97 4.64
N THR A 13 -9.66 1.88 4.07
CA THR A 13 -9.12 3.00 3.30
C THR A 13 -9.96 4.28 3.47
N PRO A 14 -9.45 5.46 3.10
CA PRO A 14 -10.24 6.68 3.07
C PRO A 14 -11.46 6.64 2.12
N LEU A 15 -11.49 5.67 1.19
CA LEU A 15 -12.60 5.49 0.23
C LEU A 15 -13.68 4.52 0.72
N GLY A 16 -13.33 3.65 1.68
CA GLY A 16 -14.24 2.67 2.25
C GLY A 16 -13.51 1.64 3.10
N ASN A 17 -14.27 0.91 3.92
CA ASN A 17 -13.77 -0.02 4.92
C ASN A 17 -13.88 -1.49 4.47
N ASP A 18 -13.94 -1.74 3.17
CA ASP A 18 -13.88 -3.03 2.50
C ASP A 18 -13.38 -2.88 1.06
N VAL A 19 -13.03 -3.99 0.42
CA VAL A 19 -12.50 -4.00 -0.96
C VAL A 19 -13.52 -3.50 -1.99
N ALA A 20 -14.80 -3.80 -1.80
CA ALA A 20 -15.86 -3.41 -2.75
C ALA A 20 -16.04 -1.89 -2.77
N SER A 21 -16.17 -1.27 -1.58
CA SER A 21 -16.30 0.18 -1.41
C SER A 21 -15.02 0.91 -1.87
N PHE A 22 -13.85 0.36 -1.55
CA PHE A 22 -12.56 0.90 -2.01
C PHE A 22 -12.49 0.91 -3.55
N TRP A 23 -12.78 -0.21 -4.19
CA TRP A 23 -12.72 -0.33 -5.65
C TRP A 23 -13.78 0.52 -6.36
N ASP A 24 -14.99 0.56 -5.82
CA ASP A 24 -16.04 1.44 -6.34
C ASP A 24 -15.61 2.91 -6.26
N GLY A 25 -15.02 3.32 -5.14
CA GLY A 25 -14.44 4.66 -4.98
C GLY A 25 -13.36 4.96 -6.02
N LEU A 26 -12.46 4.02 -6.30
CA LEU A 26 -11.43 4.18 -7.33
C LEU A 26 -12.01 4.30 -8.74
N LYS A 27 -12.99 3.44 -9.09
CA LYS A 27 -13.65 3.47 -10.42
C LYS A 27 -14.36 4.80 -10.67
N ASN A 28 -15.00 5.33 -9.64
CA ASN A 28 -15.78 6.56 -9.74
C ASN A 28 -14.97 7.85 -9.49
N GLY A 29 -13.65 7.74 -9.31
CA GLY A 29 -12.80 8.91 -9.06
C GLY A 29 -13.16 9.65 -7.76
N LYS A 30 -13.58 8.92 -6.71
CA LYS A 30 -13.98 9.51 -5.42
C LYS A 30 -12.75 10.09 -4.71
N ASN A 31 -12.84 11.36 -4.28
CA ASN A 31 -11.80 11.95 -3.46
C ASN A 31 -11.98 11.57 -1.98
N GLY A 32 -11.00 10.86 -1.41
CA GLY A 32 -10.95 10.51 0.02
C GLY A 32 -10.25 11.54 0.90
N ILE A 33 -9.62 12.56 0.29
CA ILE A 33 -8.91 13.63 0.97
C ILE A 33 -9.91 14.66 1.48
N ASP A 34 -9.72 15.11 2.72
CA ASP A 34 -10.57 16.10 3.38
C ASP A 34 -9.74 16.89 4.41
N PHE A 35 -10.35 17.85 5.09
CA PHE A 35 -9.72 18.52 6.21
C PHE A 35 -9.44 17.55 7.36
N ILE A 36 -8.29 17.73 8.02
CA ILE A 36 -7.90 16.95 9.20
C ILE A 36 -8.92 17.18 10.33
N THR A 37 -9.44 16.09 10.90
CA THR A 37 -10.41 16.14 12.00
C THR A 37 -9.86 15.61 13.33
N LYS A 38 -8.70 14.93 13.31
CA LYS A 38 -8.13 14.26 14.48
C LYS A 38 -7.46 15.19 15.49
N PHE A 39 -7.06 16.39 15.06
CA PHE A 39 -6.44 17.42 15.91
C PHE A 39 -6.62 18.82 15.28
N ASP A 40 -6.35 19.89 16.07
CA ASP A 40 -6.43 21.28 15.61
C ASP A 40 -5.19 21.65 14.76
N THR A 41 -5.40 22.06 13.54
CA THR A 41 -4.33 22.40 12.57
C THR A 41 -3.96 23.87 12.52
N LYS A 42 -4.44 24.71 13.47
CA LYS A 42 -4.24 26.17 13.41
C LYS A 42 -2.77 26.60 13.43
N ASP A 43 -1.89 25.83 14.04
CA ASP A 43 -0.48 26.16 14.24
C ASP A 43 0.44 25.48 13.18
N ILE A 44 -0.12 24.82 12.16
CA ILE A 44 0.61 24.17 11.08
C ILE A 44 0.02 24.54 9.72
N ASP A 45 0.86 24.56 8.66
CA ASP A 45 0.42 24.93 7.30
C ASP A 45 -0.26 23.81 6.52
N VAL A 46 -0.35 22.60 7.10
CA VAL A 46 -0.96 21.42 6.48
C VAL A 46 -2.32 21.17 7.13
N HIS A 47 -3.38 21.28 6.33
CA HIS A 47 -4.76 21.21 6.83
C HIS A 47 -5.55 20.02 6.32
N VAL A 48 -5.00 19.24 5.39
CA VAL A 48 -5.69 18.15 4.71
C VAL A 48 -4.97 16.82 4.88
N ALA A 49 -5.75 15.76 5.00
CA ALA A 49 -5.29 14.38 5.02
C ALA A 49 -6.36 13.44 4.46
N ALA A 50 -6.02 12.21 4.21
CA ALA A 50 -6.95 11.16 3.81
C ALA A 50 -7.19 10.23 5.00
N GLU A 51 -8.12 10.62 5.87
CA GLU A 51 -8.51 9.87 7.07
C GLU A 51 -9.47 8.73 6.73
N VAL A 52 -9.36 7.60 7.42
CA VAL A 52 -10.36 6.53 7.40
C VAL A 52 -11.63 7.01 8.09
N LYS A 53 -12.77 6.88 7.43
CA LYS A 53 -14.07 7.36 7.91
C LYS A 53 -14.96 6.19 8.31
N GLY A 54 -15.68 6.31 9.44
CA GLY A 54 -16.70 5.35 9.85
C GLY A 54 -16.18 3.95 10.22
N PHE A 55 -14.91 3.80 10.58
CA PHE A 55 -14.35 2.53 11.01
C PHE A 55 -14.82 2.17 12.42
N ASP A 56 -15.44 1.00 12.56
CA ASP A 56 -15.79 0.42 13.86
C ASP A 56 -14.95 -0.82 14.13
N PRO A 57 -13.92 -0.73 14.98
CA PRO A 57 -13.06 -1.88 15.31
C PRO A 57 -13.82 -3.00 16.03
N THR A 58 -14.98 -2.72 16.65
CA THR A 58 -15.73 -3.72 17.41
C THR A 58 -16.39 -4.78 16.53
N LEU A 59 -16.44 -4.56 15.21
CA LEU A 59 -16.85 -5.57 14.23
C LEU A 59 -15.81 -6.70 14.08
N TYR A 60 -14.54 -6.46 14.47
CA TYR A 60 -13.41 -7.36 14.24
C TYR A 60 -12.74 -7.84 15.53
N MET A 61 -12.86 -7.09 16.62
CA MET A 61 -12.19 -7.37 17.89
C MET A 61 -13.00 -6.86 19.07
N ASP A 62 -12.80 -7.46 20.24
CA ASP A 62 -13.50 -7.01 21.42
C ASP A 62 -12.98 -5.64 21.95
N ARG A 63 -13.79 -4.97 22.79
CA ARG A 63 -13.45 -3.65 23.33
C ARG A 63 -12.19 -3.63 24.21
N LYS A 64 -11.76 -4.76 24.77
CA LYS A 64 -10.52 -4.85 25.55
C LYS A 64 -9.32 -4.95 24.62
N GLU A 65 -9.45 -5.71 23.53
CA GLU A 65 -8.44 -5.79 22.47
C GLU A 65 -8.21 -4.40 21.85
N VAL A 66 -9.28 -3.69 21.45
CA VAL A 66 -9.22 -2.33 20.89
C VAL A 66 -8.38 -1.39 21.76
N LYS A 67 -8.59 -1.40 23.09
CA LYS A 67 -7.86 -0.54 24.03
C LYS A 67 -6.37 -0.91 24.21
N ARG A 68 -5.94 -2.06 23.71
CA ARG A 68 -4.58 -2.61 23.86
C ARG A 68 -3.75 -2.53 22.58
N MET A 69 -4.30 -1.93 21.54
CA MET A 69 -3.67 -1.83 20.22
C MET A 69 -3.73 -0.41 19.71
N ASP A 70 -2.66 0.04 19.07
CA ASP A 70 -2.67 1.25 18.29
C ASP A 70 -3.55 1.06 17.04
N LEU A 71 -3.99 2.15 16.45
CA LEU A 71 -4.93 2.17 15.32
C LEU A 71 -4.41 1.43 14.09
N PHE A 72 -3.07 1.49 13.83
CA PHE A 72 -2.50 0.73 12.71
C PHE A 72 -2.71 -0.78 12.87
N CYS A 73 -2.61 -1.32 14.08
CA CYS A 73 -2.92 -2.72 14.35
C CYS A 73 -4.41 -3.02 14.14
N GLN A 74 -5.29 -2.12 14.55
CA GLN A 74 -6.74 -2.30 14.39
C GLN A 74 -7.13 -2.35 12.90
N TYR A 75 -6.62 -1.44 12.07
CA TYR A 75 -6.85 -1.44 10.62
C TYR A 75 -6.31 -2.72 9.97
N GLY A 76 -5.08 -3.11 10.30
CA GLY A 76 -4.46 -4.29 9.72
C GLY A 76 -5.15 -5.59 10.10
N ILE A 77 -5.61 -5.74 11.34
CA ILE A 77 -6.41 -6.91 11.78
C ILE A 77 -7.74 -6.96 11.01
N ALA A 78 -8.43 -5.83 10.88
CA ALA A 78 -9.69 -5.78 10.16
C ALA A 78 -9.51 -6.18 8.69
N ALA A 79 -8.51 -5.63 8.00
CA ALA A 79 -8.19 -6.01 6.63
C ALA A 79 -7.77 -7.49 6.50
N ALA A 80 -7.00 -8.01 7.46
CA ALA A 80 -6.59 -9.42 7.45
C ALA A 80 -7.77 -10.38 7.64
N LEU A 81 -8.69 -10.07 8.55
CA LEU A 81 -9.89 -10.89 8.76
C LEU A 81 -10.81 -10.88 7.55
N GLN A 82 -11.00 -9.71 6.90
CA GLN A 82 -11.71 -9.62 5.61
C GLN A 82 -11.03 -10.50 4.54
N ALA A 83 -9.70 -10.46 4.46
CA ALA A 83 -8.95 -11.25 3.47
C ALA A 83 -9.10 -12.76 3.71
N VAL A 84 -9.06 -13.21 4.98
CA VAL A 84 -9.29 -14.62 5.35
C VAL A 84 -10.71 -15.04 4.99
N GLU A 85 -11.72 -14.26 5.37
CA GLU A 85 -13.12 -14.54 5.04
C GLU A 85 -13.31 -14.61 3.52
N HIS A 86 -12.79 -13.64 2.79
CA HIS A 86 -12.89 -13.57 1.32
C HIS A 86 -12.20 -14.75 0.63
N SER A 87 -11.14 -15.32 1.24
CA SER A 87 -10.41 -16.44 0.69
C SER A 87 -11.10 -17.81 0.94
N GLY A 88 -11.96 -17.90 1.95
CA GLY A 88 -12.55 -19.15 2.40
C GLY A 88 -11.57 -20.12 3.06
N ILE A 89 -10.44 -19.62 3.60
CA ILE A 89 -9.47 -20.43 4.35
C ILE A 89 -10.06 -20.82 5.71
N THR A 90 -9.95 -22.12 6.03
CA THR A 90 -10.39 -22.72 7.31
C THR A 90 -9.37 -23.74 7.80
N HIS A 91 -9.47 -24.16 9.07
CA HIS A 91 -8.65 -25.24 9.62
C HIS A 91 -8.89 -26.63 8.95
N GLU A 92 -9.98 -26.78 8.23
CA GLU A 92 -10.32 -28.03 7.54
C GLU A 92 -9.62 -28.13 6.17
N ASN A 93 -9.32 -27.00 5.54
CA ASN A 93 -8.78 -26.94 4.19
C ASN A 93 -7.34 -26.41 4.07
N THR A 94 -6.73 -26.02 5.19
CA THR A 94 -5.40 -25.40 5.22
C THR A 94 -4.59 -25.88 6.43
N ASP A 95 -3.32 -26.21 6.23
CA ASP A 95 -2.37 -26.44 7.30
C ASP A 95 -1.89 -25.10 7.87
N PHE A 96 -2.29 -24.78 9.10
CA PHE A 96 -1.96 -23.53 9.76
C PHE A 96 -0.50 -23.41 10.19
N ASP A 97 0.27 -24.49 10.21
CA ASP A 97 1.73 -24.44 10.41
C ASP A 97 2.47 -24.02 9.13
N ARG A 98 1.79 -24.08 7.97
CA ARG A 98 2.26 -23.58 6.69
C ARG A 98 1.53 -22.30 6.23
N PHE A 99 0.68 -21.74 7.08
CA PHE A 99 0.01 -20.47 6.88
C PHE A 99 0.75 -19.36 7.65
N GLY A 100 1.33 -18.39 6.91
CA GLY A 100 2.16 -17.33 7.45
C GLY A 100 1.51 -15.95 7.40
N VAL A 101 2.18 -14.98 8.04
CA VAL A 101 1.82 -13.56 8.07
C VAL A 101 3.05 -12.71 7.79
N ILE A 102 3.03 -11.91 6.72
CA ILE A 102 4.04 -10.88 6.40
C ILE A 102 3.29 -9.57 6.18
N VAL A 103 2.97 -8.89 7.26
CA VAL A 103 2.24 -7.60 7.22
C VAL A 103 3.08 -6.55 7.93
N SER A 104 3.19 -5.38 7.30
CA SER A 104 4.17 -4.36 7.64
C SER A 104 3.51 -3.03 8.03
N SER A 105 4.27 -2.19 8.72
CA SER A 105 3.98 -0.76 8.92
C SER A 105 5.27 0.01 8.69
N GLY A 106 5.19 1.20 8.14
CA GLY A 106 6.36 2.06 7.92
C GLY A 106 6.87 2.68 9.20
N ILE A 107 5.98 3.04 10.13
CA ILE A 107 6.32 3.78 11.36
C ILE A 107 5.85 3.06 12.64
N GLY A 108 4.75 2.32 12.56
CA GLY A 108 4.13 1.70 13.74
C GLY A 108 3.19 2.67 14.48
N GLY A 109 3.08 2.48 15.80
CA GLY A 109 2.10 3.17 16.66
C GLY A 109 2.50 4.60 17.02
N LEU A 110 2.67 5.48 16.04
CA LEU A 110 3.08 6.87 16.26
C LEU A 110 2.07 7.67 17.13
N PRO A 111 0.75 7.57 16.92
CA PRO A 111 -0.22 8.24 17.82
C PRO A 111 -0.11 7.80 19.27
N THR A 112 0.13 6.51 19.52
CA THR A 112 0.37 6.01 20.87
C THR A 112 1.66 6.57 21.46
N MET A 113 2.75 6.67 20.66
CA MET A 113 4.01 7.30 21.11
C MET A 113 3.79 8.75 21.53
N GLU A 114 3.15 9.55 20.68
CA GLU A 114 2.83 10.94 20.96
C GLU A 114 2.06 11.09 22.28
N GLN A 115 0.96 10.38 22.42
CA GLN A 115 0.11 10.45 23.61
C GLN A 115 0.85 10.02 24.89
N GLN A 116 1.69 8.99 24.83
CA GLN A 116 2.41 8.51 26.01
C GLN A 116 3.60 9.39 26.38
N ILE A 117 4.24 10.07 25.42
CA ILE A 117 5.29 11.06 25.66
C ILE A 117 4.69 12.28 26.37
N ILE A 118 3.58 12.82 25.86
CA ILE A 118 2.86 13.93 26.51
C ILE A 118 2.45 13.55 27.94
N LYS A 119 1.84 12.37 28.11
CA LYS A 119 1.43 11.87 29.43
C LYS A 119 2.60 11.69 30.38
N MET A 120 3.74 11.21 29.90
CA MET A 120 4.95 11.08 30.69
C MET A 120 5.50 12.43 31.11
N HIS A 121 5.49 13.41 30.21
CA HIS A 121 5.91 14.79 30.51
C HIS A 121 5.04 15.41 31.62
N ASP A 122 3.72 15.31 31.47
CA ASP A 122 2.77 15.98 32.38
C ASP A 122 2.61 15.28 33.72
N LYS A 123 2.74 13.94 33.78
CA LYS A 123 2.36 13.12 34.96
C LYS A 123 3.47 12.24 35.49
N GLY A 124 4.65 12.29 34.85
CA GLY A 124 5.83 11.52 35.24
C GLY A 124 5.92 10.12 34.64
N PRO A 125 7.14 9.51 34.64
CA PRO A 125 7.44 8.28 33.94
C PRO A 125 6.67 7.04 34.43
N THR A 126 6.25 7.03 35.67
CA THR A 126 5.46 5.92 36.24
C THR A 126 4.03 5.85 35.73
N ARG A 127 3.60 6.83 34.92
CA ARG A 127 2.26 6.92 34.35
C ARG A 127 2.19 6.43 32.88
N VAL A 128 3.31 6.02 32.27
CA VAL A 128 3.34 5.39 30.97
C VAL A 128 2.53 4.09 31.01
N ALA A 129 1.77 3.83 29.94
CA ALA A 129 0.92 2.64 29.87
C ALA A 129 1.76 1.34 29.88
N PRO A 130 1.34 0.30 30.62
CA PRO A 130 2.09 -0.98 30.68
C PRO A 130 2.30 -1.64 29.29
N LEU A 131 1.36 -1.44 28.37
CA LEU A 131 1.43 -1.99 27.00
C LEU A 131 2.02 -1.00 25.98
N PHE A 132 2.67 0.08 26.43
CA PHE A 132 3.25 1.08 25.54
C PHE A 132 4.13 0.45 24.44
N VAL A 133 5.10 -0.37 24.83
CA VAL A 133 6.02 -1.00 23.87
C VAL A 133 5.28 -1.90 22.88
N PRO A 134 4.45 -2.88 23.29
CA PRO A 134 3.67 -3.69 22.34
C PRO A 134 2.71 -2.90 21.45
N MET A 135 2.22 -1.74 21.91
CA MET A 135 1.33 -0.90 21.08
C MET A 135 2.09 -0.11 20.03
N THR A 136 3.39 0.14 20.19
CA THR A 136 4.14 1.06 19.32
C THR A 136 5.03 0.37 18.31
N ILE A 137 5.57 -0.83 18.60
CA ILE A 137 6.53 -1.49 17.71
C ILE A 137 5.82 -2.09 16.47
N GLY A 138 6.40 -1.83 15.29
CA GLY A 138 5.77 -2.12 14.00
C GLY A 138 5.53 -3.62 13.71
N ASN A 139 6.33 -4.53 14.30
CA ASN A 139 6.14 -5.97 14.12
C ASN A 139 4.87 -6.53 14.77
N MET A 140 4.25 -5.76 15.68
CA MET A 140 3.05 -6.23 16.39
C MET A 140 1.84 -6.34 15.47
N ILE A 141 1.83 -5.70 14.31
CA ILE A 141 0.78 -5.93 13.33
C ILE A 141 0.76 -7.39 12.86
N ALA A 142 1.92 -7.93 12.44
CA ALA A 142 2.02 -9.33 12.03
C ALA A 142 1.72 -10.28 13.20
N GLY A 143 2.25 -10.00 14.39
CA GLY A 143 2.00 -10.80 15.60
C GLY A 143 0.52 -10.85 15.99
N ASN A 144 -0.16 -9.70 15.99
CA ASN A 144 -1.59 -9.62 16.33
C ASN A 144 -2.46 -10.33 15.28
N ILE A 145 -2.14 -10.22 13.98
CA ILE A 145 -2.83 -10.95 12.92
C ILE A 145 -2.64 -12.46 13.09
N SER A 146 -1.40 -12.91 13.35
CA SER A 146 -1.09 -14.32 13.60
C SER A 146 -1.91 -14.87 14.79
N MET A 147 -1.95 -14.16 15.92
CA MET A 147 -2.75 -14.56 17.08
C MET A 147 -4.25 -14.59 16.77
N LYS A 148 -4.74 -13.64 15.98
CA LYS A 148 -6.18 -13.53 15.67
C LYS A 148 -6.65 -14.55 14.65
N THR A 149 -5.81 -14.92 13.68
CA THR A 149 -6.14 -15.87 12.63
C THR A 149 -5.74 -17.30 12.96
N GLY A 150 -4.83 -17.49 13.92
CA GLY A 150 -4.27 -18.81 14.24
C GLY A 150 -3.14 -19.24 13.29
N ALA A 151 -2.68 -18.38 12.37
CA ALA A 151 -1.58 -18.68 11.45
C ALA A 151 -0.26 -18.88 12.23
N ARG A 152 0.40 -20.04 12.05
CA ARG A 152 1.59 -20.45 12.80
C ARG A 152 2.85 -20.63 11.94
N GLY A 153 2.76 -20.35 10.64
CA GLY A 153 3.92 -20.32 9.76
C GLY A 153 4.81 -19.12 10.03
N ILE A 154 5.54 -18.62 9.00
CA ILE A 154 6.34 -17.41 9.12
C ILE A 154 5.49 -16.22 9.62
N CYS A 155 6.00 -15.49 10.63
CA CYS A 155 5.36 -14.28 11.15
C CYS A 155 6.42 -13.17 11.25
N THR A 156 6.35 -12.18 10.36
CA THR A 156 7.37 -11.11 10.29
C THR A 156 6.80 -9.83 9.69
N SER A 157 7.56 -8.75 9.85
CA SER A 157 7.29 -7.44 9.22
C SER A 157 8.55 -6.94 8.53
N ILE A 158 8.37 -6.26 7.39
CA ILE A 158 9.46 -5.69 6.60
C ILE A 158 9.27 -4.18 6.59
N VAL A 159 10.22 -3.45 7.14
CA VAL A 159 10.14 -2.00 7.27
C VAL A 159 11.04 -1.34 6.24
N THR A 160 10.45 -0.75 5.22
CA THR A 160 11.12 -0.04 4.11
C THR A 160 10.36 1.24 3.75
N ALA A 161 9.94 1.98 4.78
CA ALA A 161 9.15 3.21 4.65
C ALA A 161 7.92 3.00 3.75
N CYS A 162 7.73 3.84 2.71
CA CYS A 162 6.58 3.78 1.81
C CYS A 162 6.52 2.50 0.94
N ALA A 163 7.60 1.72 0.86
CA ALA A 163 7.66 0.47 0.11
C ALA A 163 7.37 -0.78 0.98
N SER A 164 7.09 -0.61 2.29
CA SER A 164 6.95 -1.72 3.23
C SER A 164 5.89 -2.73 2.82
N GLY A 165 4.69 -2.30 2.45
CA GLY A 165 3.60 -3.18 2.02
C GLY A 165 3.91 -3.94 0.73
N THR A 166 4.56 -3.28 -0.23
CA THR A 166 5.00 -3.89 -1.49
C THR A 166 6.08 -4.94 -1.26
N HIS A 167 7.08 -4.65 -0.43
CA HIS A 167 8.10 -5.62 -0.03
C HIS A 167 7.49 -6.80 0.74
N ALA A 168 6.54 -6.55 1.64
CA ALA A 168 5.84 -7.61 2.36
C ALA A 168 5.15 -8.60 1.41
N ILE A 169 4.44 -8.11 0.41
CA ILE A 169 3.79 -8.94 -0.62
C ILE A 169 4.84 -9.65 -1.49
N GLY A 170 5.91 -8.95 -1.88
CA GLY A 170 6.98 -9.53 -2.71
C GLY A 170 7.76 -10.65 -2.00
N GLU A 171 8.07 -10.48 -0.72
CA GLU A 171 8.75 -11.53 0.05
C GLU A 171 7.81 -12.70 0.40
N ALA A 172 6.51 -12.44 0.60
CA ALA A 172 5.50 -13.49 0.71
C ALA A 172 5.41 -14.30 -0.59
N PHE A 173 5.40 -13.62 -1.75
CA PHE A 173 5.45 -14.27 -3.05
C PHE A 173 6.66 -15.20 -3.19
N ARG A 174 7.86 -14.72 -2.87
CA ARG A 174 9.08 -15.55 -2.91
C ARG A 174 9.03 -16.72 -1.95
N ASN A 175 8.53 -16.51 -0.75
CA ASN A 175 8.40 -17.55 0.27
C ASN A 175 7.53 -18.72 -0.23
N ILE A 176 6.36 -18.43 -0.80
CA ILE A 176 5.46 -19.45 -1.37
C ILE A 176 6.06 -20.05 -2.65
N LYS A 177 6.61 -19.24 -3.53
CA LYS A 177 7.25 -19.68 -4.79
C LYS A 177 8.35 -20.72 -4.55
N HIS A 178 9.10 -20.58 -3.46
CA HIS A 178 10.15 -21.53 -3.07
C HIS A 178 9.66 -22.66 -2.16
N GLY A 179 8.37 -22.74 -1.83
CA GLY A 179 7.76 -23.85 -1.11
C GLY A 179 7.93 -23.82 0.41
N TYR A 180 8.33 -22.68 0.99
CA TYR A 180 8.46 -22.53 2.45
C TYR A 180 7.09 -22.42 3.14
N SER A 181 6.10 -21.83 2.48
CA SER A 181 4.71 -21.74 2.95
C SER A 181 3.74 -22.10 1.81
N ASP A 182 2.52 -22.46 2.16
CA ASP A 182 1.45 -22.70 1.20
C ASP A 182 0.54 -21.48 1.06
N VAL A 183 0.35 -20.75 2.17
CA VAL A 183 -0.51 -19.56 2.28
C VAL A 183 0.19 -18.50 3.10
N ILE A 184 0.09 -17.23 2.70
CA ILE A 184 0.56 -16.08 3.48
C ILE A 184 -0.43 -14.92 3.37
N LEU A 185 -0.81 -14.35 4.52
CA LEU A 185 -1.40 -13.01 4.62
C LEU A 185 -0.28 -11.98 4.45
N ALA A 186 -0.35 -11.16 3.42
CA ALA A 186 0.69 -10.17 3.14
C ALA A 186 0.10 -8.80 2.86
N GLY A 187 0.80 -7.75 3.28
CA GLY A 187 0.34 -6.39 3.05
C GLY A 187 0.94 -5.37 3.99
N GLY A 188 0.18 -4.31 4.24
CA GLY A 188 0.62 -3.22 5.09
C GLY A 188 -0.51 -2.46 5.75
N SER A 189 -0.19 -1.80 6.87
CA SER A 189 -1.10 -0.95 7.63
C SER A 189 -0.37 0.26 8.20
N GLU A 190 -1.01 1.42 8.17
CA GLU A 190 -0.46 2.66 8.71
C GLU A 190 -1.56 3.55 9.30
N ALA A 191 -1.26 4.23 10.43
CA ALA A 191 -2.17 5.17 11.08
C ALA A 191 -1.39 6.32 11.70
N THR A 192 -0.73 7.14 10.87
CA THR A 192 0.22 8.18 11.32
C THR A 192 -0.35 9.60 11.25
N ILE A 193 -1.66 9.75 10.99
CA ILE A 193 -2.33 11.06 11.02
C ILE A 193 -2.52 11.48 12.47
N CYS A 194 -1.51 12.10 13.04
CA CYS A 194 -1.46 12.74 14.35
C CYS A 194 -0.56 13.98 14.27
N GLU A 195 -0.52 14.78 15.32
CA GLU A 195 0.15 16.08 15.29
C GLU A 195 1.64 15.96 14.96
N ILE A 196 2.39 15.10 15.67
CA ILE A 196 3.82 14.88 15.41
C ILE A 196 4.06 14.24 14.04
N GLY A 197 3.16 13.38 13.55
CA GLY A 197 3.27 12.78 12.23
C GLY A 197 3.18 13.82 11.12
N ILE A 198 2.15 14.65 11.15
CA ILE A 198 1.99 15.75 10.18
C ILE A 198 3.11 16.78 10.32
N ALA A 199 3.46 17.21 11.55
CA ALA A 199 4.53 18.18 11.77
C ALA A 199 5.90 17.66 11.29
N GLY A 200 6.22 16.38 11.52
CA GLY A 200 7.47 15.76 11.07
C GLY A 200 7.63 15.75 9.55
N PHE A 201 6.59 15.37 8.81
CA PHE A 201 6.63 15.38 7.34
C PHE A 201 6.51 16.81 6.77
N ALA A 202 5.81 17.72 7.45
CA ALA A 202 5.79 19.14 7.08
C ALA A 202 7.17 19.80 7.22
N ALA A 203 7.92 19.48 8.28
CA ALA A 203 9.29 19.94 8.49
C ALA A 203 10.25 19.48 7.38
N LEU A 204 9.97 18.34 6.73
CA LEU A 204 10.68 17.87 5.53
C LEU A 204 10.23 18.58 4.24
N THR A 205 9.25 19.49 4.31
CA THR A 205 8.62 20.11 3.13
C THR A 205 8.06 19.08 2.13
N ALA A 206 7.67 17.92 2.62
CA ALA A 206 7.22 16.80 1.80
C ALA A 206 5.70 16.78 1.60
N LEU A 207 4.93 17.43 2.50
CA LEU A 207 3.48 17.49 2.43
C LEU A 207 2.97 18.64 1.56
N SER A 208 1.84 18.39 0.91
CA SER A 208 1.10 19.46 0.21
C SER A 208 0.59 20.51 1.19
N ASN A 209 0.80 21.77 0.86
CA ASN A 209 0.29 22.93 1.59
C ASN A 209 -1.00 23.48 0.98
N SER A 210 -1.63 22.76 0.07
CA SER A 210 -2.93 23.14 -0.49
C SER A 210 -4.00 23.22 0.60
N LYS A 211 -4.80 24.28 0.54
CA LYS A 211 -5.93 24.51 1.43
C LYS A 211 -7.25 23.96 0.87
N ASP A 212 -7.21 23.37 -0.32
CA ASP A 212 -8.36 22.75 -0.98
C ASP A 212 -8.08 21.25 -1.16
N PRO A 213 -8.88 20.36 -0.53
CA PRO A 213 -8.76 18.91 -0.68
C PRO A 213 -8.73 18.43 -2.14
N ASN A 214 -9.37 19.15 -3.07
CA ASN A 214 -9.44 18.78 -4.48
C ASN A 214 -8.20 19.19 -5.29
N THR A 215 -7.26 19.89 -4.69
CA THR A 215 -5.99 20.30 -5.33
C THR A 215 -4.76 19.89 -4.53
N ALA A 216 -4.96 19.09 -3.49
CA ALA A 216 -3.88 18.75 -2.56
C ALA A 216 -3.03 17.58 -3.06
N SER A 217 -3.65 16.53 -3.63
CA SER A 217 -2.94 15.40 -4.25
C SER A 217 -3.24 15.37 -5.75
N ILE A 218 -2.28 15.81 -6.54
CA ILE A 218 -2.37 15.99 -8.00
C ILE A 218 -1.15 15.38 -8.70
N PRO A 219 -0.94 14.04 -8.59
CA PRO A 219 0.21 13.39 -9.20
C PRO A 219 0.33 13.71 -10.68
N PHE A 220 1.56 13.96 -11.15
CA PHE A 220 1.91 14.32 -12.53
C PHE A 220 1.44 15.70 -13.00
N ASP A 221 0.69 16.44 -12.20
CA ASP A 221 0.30 17.82 -12.53
C ASP A 221 1.49 18.77 -12.35
N LYS A 222 1.56 19.79 -13.21
CA LYS A 222 2.60 20.84 -13.18
C LYS A 222 2.62 21.66 -11.89
N LYS A 223 1.48 21.75 -11.17
CA LYS A 223 1.33 22.50 -9.93
C LYS A 223 1.47 21.65 -8.67
N ARG A 224 1.83 20.35 -8.80
CA ARG A 224 2.05 19.48 -7.64
C ARG A 224 3.13 20.03 -6.71
N ASN A 225 2.92 19.92 -5.42
CA ASN A 225 3.81 20.57 -4.44
C ASN A 225 4.10 19.73 -3.19
N GLY A 226 3.64 18.49 -3.13
CA GLY A 226 3.82 17.59 -1.99
C GLY A 226 2.76 16.50 -1.97
N PHE A 227 2.95 15.51 -1.10
CA PHE A 227 1.96 14.45 -0.93
C PHE A 227 0.94 14.80 0.15
N VAL A 228 -0.21 14.15 0.11
CA VAL A 228 -1.21 14.18 1.19
C VAL A 228 -1.07 12.91 2.00
N MET A 229 -0.88 13.02 3.32
CA MET A 229 -0.83 11.85 4.19
C MET A 229 -2.17 11.14 4.25
N GLY A 230 -2.16 9.82 4.10
CA GLY A 230 -3.30 8.94 4.27
C GLY A 230 -3.06 7.88 5.34
N GLU A 231 -4.10 7.16 5.71
CA GLU A 231 -4.05 6.05 6.64
C GLU A 231 -4.95 4.90 6.19
N GLY A 232 -4.72 3.70 6.73
CA GLY A 232 -5.50 2.52 6.41
C GLY A 232 -4.68 1.25 6.36
N ALA A 233 -5.23 0.21 5.76
CA ALA A 233 -4.59 -1.08 5.59
C ALA A 233 -5.05 -1.77 4.30
N GLY A 234 -4.16 -2.58 3.73
CA GLY A 234 -4.47 -3.57 2.71
C GLY A 234 -3.81 -4.90 3.05
N VAL A 235 -4.55 -5.98 2.93
CA VAL A 235 -4.03 -7.34 3.11
C VAL A 235 -4.54 -8.22 1.99
N VAL A 236 -3.65 -8.99 1.40
CA VAL A 236 -3.97 -10.01 0.39
C VAL A 236 -3.59 -11.39 0.89
N VAL A 237 -4.34 -12.41 0.49
CA VAL A 237 -4.00 -13.81 0.67
C VAL A 237 -3.24 -14.28 -0.56
N LEU A 238 -1.95 -14.56 -0.40
CA LEU A 238 -1.15 -15.25 -1.39
C LEU A 238 -1.19 -16.75 -1.10
N GLU A 239 -1.31 -17.53 -2.14
CA GLU A 239 -1.46 -18.99 -2.03
C GLU A 239 -0.73 -19.70 -3.17
N SER A 240 -0.13 -20.84 -2.91
CA SER A 240 0.37 -21.69 -3.98
C SER A 240 -0.79 -22.15 -4.85
N LEU A 241 -0.61 -22.15 -6.18
CA LEU A 241 -1.66 -22.57 -7.11
C LEU A 241 -2.17 -23.98 -6.82
N GLU A 242 -1.27 -24.89 -6.47
CA GLU A 242 -1.63 -26.27 -6.14
C GLU A 242 -2.58 -26.34 -4.93
N HIS A 243 -2.26 -25.60 -3.85
CA HIS A 243 -3.09 -25.53 -2.66
C HIS A 243 -4.44 -24.89 -2.96
N ALA A 244 -4.46 -23.77 -3.69
CA ALA A 244 -5.68 -23.07 -4.10
C ALA A 244 -6.62 -23.97 -4.93
N GLN A 245 -6.08 -24.69 -5.92
CA GLN A 245 -6.85 -25.61 -6.75
C GLN A 245 -7.38 -26.80 -5.95
N LYS A 246 -6.57 -27.40 -5.06
CA LYS A 246 -6.94 -28.53 -4.23
C LYS A 246 -8.16 -28.24 -3.34
N ARG A 247 -8.25 -27.01 -2.80
CA ARG A 247 -9.39 -26.59 -1.98
C ARG A 247 -10.53 -25.91 -2.75
N GLY A 248 -10.41 -25.77 -4.08
CA GLY A 248 -11.43 -25.16 -4.92
C GLY A 248 -11.56 -23.64 -4.72
N ALA A 249 -10.45 -22.93 -4.43
CA ALA A 249 -10.45 -21.50 -4.19
C ALA A 249 -10.81 -20.69 -5.42
N THR A 250 -11.50 -19.58 -5.23
CA THR A 250 -11.60 -18.53 -6.26
C THR A 250 -10.25 -17.83 -6.39
N ILE A 251 -9.73 -17.75 -7.62
CA ILE A 251 -8.47 -17.07 -7.93
C ILE A 251 -8.77 -15.75 -8.63
N TYR A 252 -8.29 -14.64 -8.07
CA TYR A 252 -8.53 -13.29 -8.57
C TYR A 252 -7.46 -12.79 -9.53
N ALA A 253 -6.21 -13.18 -9.29
CA ALA A 253 -5.06 -12.86 -10.13
C ALA A 253 -3.91 -13.80 -9.81
N GLU A 254 -2.89 -13.82 -10.66
CA GLU A 254 -1.59 -14.42 -10.38
C GLU A 254 -0.56 -13.33 -10.11
N ILE A 255 0.23 -13.43 -9.06
CA ILE A 255 1.43 -12.64 -8.88
C ILE A 255 2.59 -13.38 -9.55
N VAL A 256 3.21 -12.74 -10.55
CA VAL A 256 4.17 -13.41 -11.43
C VAL A 256 5.60 -12.87 -11.29
N GLY A 257 5.76 -11.68 -10.70
CA GLY A 257 7.08 -11.07 -10.55
C GLY A 257 7.17 -10.07 -9.41
N TYR A 258 8.37 -9.97 -8.86
CA TYR A 258 8.74 -9.01 -7.83
C TYR A 258 10.15 -8.49 -8.07
N GLY A 259 10.29 -7.17 -8.16
CA GLY A 259 11.58 -6.49 -8.29
C GLY A 259 11.88 -5.65 -7.05
N ALA A 260 13.09 -5.79 -6.52
CA ALA A 260 13.59 -5.00 -5.41
C ALA A 260 14.99 -4.47 -5.72
N THR A 261 15.21 -3.17 -5.43
CA THR A 261 16.48 -2.48 -5.58
C THR A 261 16.65 -1.39 -4.52
N ALA A 262 17.84 -0.86 -4.41
CA ALA A 262 18.12 0.35 -3.64
C ALA A 262 18.79 1.39 -4.55
N ASP A 263 18.45 2.67 -4.35
CA ASP A 263 19.07 3.79 -5.07
C ASP A 263 20.52 4.03 -4.62
N ALA A 264 20.82 3.80 -3.34
CA ALA A 264 22.11 4.12 -2.73
C ALA A 264 22.57 5.56 -3.00
N TYR A 265 21.64 6.50 -2.96
CA TYR A 265 21.84 7.89 -3.38
C TYR A 265 21.63 8.91 -2.25
N HIS A 266 20.41 9.02 -1.74
CA HIS A 266 20.03 10.01 -0.74
C HIS A 266 18.98 9.46 0.23
N MET A 267 18.91 10.03 1.44
CA MET A 267 18.01 9.58 2.51
C MET A 267 16.52 9.71 2.12
N THR A 268 16.13 10.77 1.42
CA THR A 268 14.73 11.08 1.12
C THR A 268 14.45 11.33 -0.36
N ALA A 269 15.47 11.67 -1.16
CA ALA A 269 15.30 11.96 -2.59
C ALA A 269 15.60 10.72 -3.45
N PRO A 270 14.77 10.43 -4.47
CA PRO A 270 15.08 9.39 -5.46
C PRO A 270 16.27 9.79 -6.34
N THR A 271 16.91 8.82 -7.00
CA THR A 271 17.92 9.12 -8.02
C THR A 271 17.29 9.90 -9.18
N PRO A 272 17.90 11.04 -9.61
CA PRO A 272 17.32 11.85 -10.69
C PRO A 272 17.22 11.10 -12.03
N ASP A 273 18.11 10.13 -12.28
CA ASP A 273 18.14 9.31 -13.49
C ASP A 273 17.13 8.15 -13.47
N GLY A 274 16.39 7.96 -12.37
CA GLY A 274 15.39 6.90 -12.21
C GLY A 274 15.93 5.46 -12.31
N SER A 275 17.27 5.28 -12.35
CA SER A 275 17.88 3.98 -12.65
C SER A 275 17.57 2.92 -11.59
N GLY A 276 17.48 3.29 -10.31
CA GLY A 276 17.15 2.38 -9.22
C GLY A 276 15.76 1.76 -9.40
N ALA A 277 14.74 2.61 -9.50
CA ALA A 277 13.35 2.19 -9.70
C ALA A 277 13.17 1.49 -11.07
N GLY A 278 13.80 1.98 -12.14
CA GLY A 278 13.76 1.34 -13.46
C GLY A 278 14.32 -0.09 -13.45
N LYS A 279 15.41 -0.33 -12.71
CA LYS A 279 15.94 -1.69 -12.50
C LYS A 279 15.00 -2.57 -11.68
N ALA A 280 14.25 -2.01 -10.73
CA ALA A 280 13.23 -2.77 -9.99
C ALA A 280 12.11 -3.22 -10.93
N ILE A 281 11.63 -2.34 -11.82
CA ILE A 281 10.64 -2.70 -12.86
C ILE A 281 11.18 -3.83 -13.74
N LEU A 282 12.39 -3.70 -14.27
CA LEU A 282 13.00 -4.73 -15.12
C LEU A 282 13.17 -6.06 -14.38
N LYS A 283 13.54 -6.06 -13.10
CA LYS A 283 13.63 -7.29 -12.31
C LYS A 283 12.27 -7.97 -12.13
N ALA A 284 11.21 -7.21 -11.88
CA ALA A 284 9.86 -7.76 -11.78
C ALA A 284 9.41 -8.40 -13.11
N LEU A 285 9.63 -7.72 -14.24
CA LEU A 285 9.31 -8.24 -15.58
C LEU A 285 10.16 -9.47 -15.92
N ASN A 286 11.46 -9.47 -15.64
CA ASN A 286 12.33 -10.61 -15.88
C ASN A 286 11.92 -11.83 -15.03
N GLU A 287 11.55 -11.64 -13.75
CA GLU A 287 11.05 -12.73 -12.91
C GLU A 287 9.72 -13.29 -13.43
N ALA A 288 8.88 -12.42 -13.99
CA ALA A 288 7.62 -12.77 -14.64
C ALA A 288 7.78 -13.39 -16.03
N GLN A 289 8.97 -13.34 -16.63
CA GLN A 289 9.25 -13.71 -18.02
C GLN A 289 8.39 -12.91 -19.01
N LEU A 290 8.21 -11.63 -18.74
CA LEU A 290 7.44 -10.69 -19.56
C LEU A 290 8.36 -9.67 -20.23
N SER A 291 7.94 -9.20 -21.39
CA SER A 291 8.56 -8.07 -22.09
C SER A 291 7.92 -6.75 -21.62
N PRO A 292 8.61 -5.61 -21.80
CA PRO A 292 8.03 -4.30 -21.54
C PRO A 292 6.69 -4.03 -22.24
N SER A 293 6.50 -4.58 -23.45
CA SER A 293 5.27 -4.42 -24.24
C SER A 293 4.07 -5.23 -23.72
N ASP A 294 4.28 -6.16 -22.79
CA ASP A 294 3.20 -6.94 -22.20
C ASP A 294 2.47 -6.18 -21.06
N VAL A 295 3.02 -5.03 -20.62
CA VAL A 295 2.45 -4.24 -19.52
C VAL A 295 1.32 -3.36 -20.05
N ASP A 296 0.10 -3.57 -19.54
CA ASP A 296 -1.08 -2.78 -19.90
C ASP A 296 -1.28 -1.59 -18.96
N TYR A 297 -0.95 -1.75 -17.68
CA TYR A 297 -1.22 -0.78 -16.62
C TYR A 297 -0.09 -0.69 -15.60
N ILE A 298 0.23 0.54 -15.20
CA ILE A 298 1.11 0.86 -14.07
C ILE A 298 0.32 1.65 -13.04
N ASN A 299 0.17 1.07 -11.84
CA ASN A 299 -0.17 1.83 -10.65
C ASN A 299 1.13 2.43 -10.12
N ALA A 300 1.31 3.72 -10.37
CA ALA A 300 2.53 4.42 -10.04
C ALA A 300 2.62 4.75 -8.54
N HIS A 301 3.83 4.88 -8.05
CA HIS A 301 4.05 5.47 -6.74
C HIS A 301 3.46 6.87 -6.67
N GLY A 302 3.73 7.72 -7.66
CA GLY A 302 2.99 8.95 -7.98
C GLY A 302 2.50 9.73 -6.76
N THR A 303 3.42 10.27 -5.95
CA THR A 303 3.10 10.90 -4.66
C THR A 303 2.59 12.33 -4.77
N SER A 304 2.60 12.93 -5.97
CA SER A 304 2.34 14.37 -6.13
C SER A 304 3.48 15.28 -5.62
N THR A 305 4.67 14.71 -5.40
CA THR A 305 5.87 15.51 -5.13
C THR A 305 6.62 15.78 -6.43
N PRO A 306 7.19 17.00 -6.61
CA PRO A 306 7.92 17.33 -7.83
C PRO A 306 9.02 16.34 -8.18
N ALA A 307 9.84 15.97 -7.20
CA ALA A 307 11.00 15.11 -7.43
C ALA A 307 10.61 13.64 -7.71
N ASN A 308 9.63 13.08 -6.96
CA ASN A 308 9.25 11.69 -7.15
C ASN A 308 8.62 11.45 -8.52
N ASP A 309 7.61 12.24 -8.88
CA ASP A 309 6.81 11.95 -10.08
C ASP A 309 7.66 12.04 -11.36
N SER A 310 8.57 13.01 -11.45
CA SER A 310 9.49 13.13 -12.59
C SER A 310 10.55 12.01 -12.62
N SER A 311 11.10 11.63 -11.47
CA SER A 311 12.06 10.51 -11.38
C SER A 311 11.38 9.18 -11.72
N GLU A 312 10.15 8.96 -11.25
CA GLU A 312 9.41 7.73 -11.56
C GLU A 312 9.09 7.61 -13.05
N VAL A 313 8.68 8.70 -13.70
CA VAL A 313 8.48 8.71 -15.15
C VAL A 313 9.77 8.40 -15.89
N THR A 314 10.91 8.93 -15.45
CA THR A 314 12.24 8.58 -15.97
C THR A 314 12.52 7.08 -15.79
N ALA A 315 12.18 6.51 -14.63
CA ALA A 315 12.33 5.09 -14.36
C ALA A 315 11.43 4.20 -15.25
N ILE A 316 10.18 4.60 -15.45
CA ILE A 316 9.24 3.91 -16.37
C ILE A 316 9.81 3.91 -17.79
N ARG A 317 10.27 5.05 -18.30
CA ARG A 317 10.90 5.15 -19.61
C ARG A 317 12.20 4.36 -19.72
N TYR A 318 13.02 4.36 -18.67
CA TYR A 318 14.23 3.54 -18.59
C TYR A 318 13.92 2.05 -18.76
N ALA A 319 12.87 1.56 -18.08
CA ALA A 319 12.51 0.15 -18.08
C ALA A 319 11.72 -0.27 -19.31
N LEU A 320 10.71 0.52 -19.73
CA LEU A 320 9.78 0.14 -20.79
C LEU A 320 10.18 0.67 -22.17
N LYS A 321 11.11 1.64 -22.22
CA LYS A 321 11.57 2.27 -23.48
C LYS A 321 10.36 2.78 -24.30
N GLU A 322 10.25 2.38 -25.57
CA GLU A 322 9.17 2.76 -26.49
C GLU A 322 7.78 2.28 -26.02
N ALA A 323 7.71 1.17 -25.26
CA ALA A 323 6.45 0.69 -24.71
C ALA A 323 5.85 1.65 -23.67
N ALA A 324 6.65 2.54 -23.07
CA ALA A 324 6.18 3.55 -22.12
C ALA A 324 5.16 4.53 -22.71
N ASP A 325 5.12 4.73 -24.02
CA ASP A 325 4.17 5.62 -24.68
C ASP A 325 2.75 5.01 -24.77
N ASN A 326 2.62 3.69 -24.67
CA ASN A 326 1.37 2.96 -24.83
C ASN A 326 0.78 2.43 -23.53
N VAL A 327 1.60 2.30 -22.49
CA VAL A 327 1.14 1.82 -21.17
C VAL A 327 0.31 2.89 -20.47
N HIS A 328 -0.82 2.49 -19.89
CA HIS A 328 -1.59 3.39 -19.03
C HIS A 328 -0.94 3.53 -17.66
N VAL A 329 -0.80 4.76 -17.19
CA VAL A 329 -0.23 5.08 -15.88
C VAL A 329 -1.26 5.83 -15.06
N SER A 330 -1.51 5.42 -13.82
CA SER A 330 -2.28 6.22 -12.89
C SER A 330 -1.70 6.15 -11.47
N SER A 331 -1.96 7.19 -10.69
CA SER A 331 -1.71 7.19 -9.25
C SER A 331 -3.02 7.28 -8.48
N THR A 332 -3.36 6.21 -7.80
CA THR A 332 -4.53 6.17 -6.91
C THR A 332 -4.37 7.04 -5.67
N LYS A 333 -3.15 7.52 -5.39
CA LYS A 333 -2.90 8.49 -4.31
C LYS A 333 -3.58 9.85 -4.53
N SER A 334 -4.00 10.15 -5.75
CA SER A 334 -4.88 11.30 -6.02
C SER A 334 -6.22 11.21 -5.29
N MET A 335 -6.66 9.98 -4.97
CA MET A 335 -7.93 9.67 -4.31
C MET A 335 -7.76 9.25 -2.85
N THR A 336 -6.73 8.47 -2.56
CA THR A 336 -6.51 7.86 -1.22
C THR A 336 -5.55 8.65 -0.35
N GLY A 337 -4.81 9.65 -0.90
CA GLY A 337 -3.60 10.12 -0.26
C GLY A 337 -2.51 9.03 -0.24
N HIS A 338 -1.42 9.31 0.44
CA HIS A 338 -0.28 8.40 0.60
C HIS A 338 -0.33 7.68 1.94
N LEU A 339 -0.68 6.39 1.95
CA LEU A 339 -0.82 5.58 3.18
C LEU A 339 0.53 5.06 3.70
N LEU A 340 1.65 5.65 3.31
CA LEU A 340 3.01 5.27 3.75
C LEU A 340 3.24 3.75 3.64
N GLY A 341 3.47 3.05 4.75
CA GLY A 341 3.73 1.61 4.75
C GLY A 341 2.55 0.75 4.25
N ALA A 342 1.33 1.27 4.27
CA ALA A 342 0.16 0.59 3.73
C ALA A 342 -0.08 0.86 2.23
N ALA A 343 0.55 1.89 1.65
CA ALA A 343 0.27 2.35 0.30
C ALA A 343 0.37 1.22 -0.74
N GLY A 344 1.50 0.53 -0.79
CA GLY A 344 1.72 -0.53 -1.77
C GLY A 344 0.76 -1.73 -1.62
N ALA A 345 0.18 -1.93 -0.45
CA ALA A 345 -0.78 -3.01 -0.23
C ALA A 345 -2.16 -2.69 -0.84
N ILE A 346 -2.67 -1.47 -0.65
CA ILE A 346 -3.93 -1.07 -1.31
C ILE A 346 -3.76 -0.90 -2.82
N GLU A 347 -2.58 -0.49 -3.26
CA GLU A 347 -2.22 -0.38 -4.69
C GLU A 347 -2.10 -1.76 -5.36
N ALA A 348 -1.58 -2.76 -4.65
CA ALA A 348 -1.64 -4.15 -5.10
C ALA A 348 -3.09 -4.62 -5.29
N ILE A 349 -3.99 -4.32 -4.35
CA ILE A 349 -5.42 -4.62 -4.48
C ILE A 349 -6.01 -3.91 -5.70
N ALA A 350 -5.66 -2.64 -5.95
CA ALA A 350 -6.08 -1.90 -7.13
C ALA A 350 -5.60 -2.58 -8.44
N CYS A 351 -4.35 -3.06 -8.50
CA CYS A 351 -3.84 -3.81 -9.65
C CYS A 351 -4.55 -5.15 -9.85
N ILE A 352 -4.80 -5.91 -8.77
CA ILE A 352 -5.53 -7.18 -8.81
C ILE A 352 -6.96 -6.96 -9.35
N LYS A 353 -7.63 -5.91 -8.87
CA LYS A 353 -8.96 -5.54 -9.36
C LYS A 353 -8.93 -5.07 -10.82
N ALA A 354 -7.89 -4.33 -11.22
CA ALA A 354 -7.75 -3.86 -12.60
C ALA A 354 -7.62 -5.02 -13.60
N VAL A 355 -6.78 -6.02 -13.29
CA VAL A 355 -6.65 -7.21 -14.17
C VAL A 355 -7.89 -8.10 -14.11
N GLY A 356 -8.61 -8.13 -12.98
CA GLY A 356 -9.81 -8.94 -12.80
C GLY A 356 -11.07 -8.37 -13.48
N GLU A 357 -11.19 -7.03 -13.55
CA GLU A 357 -12.39 -6.33 -14.04
C GLU A 357 -12.17 -5.53 -15.33
N ASP A 358 -10.97 -5.58 -15.93
CA ASP A 358 -10.66 -4.86 -17.16
C ASP A 358 -10.92 -3.35 -17.06
N PHE A 359 -10.46 -2.76 -15.96
CA PHE A 359 -10.66 -1.35 -15.68
C PHE A 359 -9.43 -0.69 -15.07
N ILE A 360 -8.99 0.42 -15.63
CA ILE A 360 -7.86 1.23 -15.15
C ILE A 360 -8.41 2.43 -14.38
N PRO A 361 -8.15 2.53 -13.05
CA PRO A 361 -8.59 3.67 -12.26
C PRO A 361 -7.86 4.97 -12.66
N PRO A 362 -8.49 6.15 -12.47
CA PRO A 362 -7.90 7.41 -12.87
C PRO A 362 -6.88 7.96 -11.87
N THR A 363 -6.08 8.91 -12.34
CA THR A 363 -5.49 9.97 -11.52
C THR A 363 -6.43 11.16 -11.58
N ILE A 364 -7.13 11.47 -10.50
CA ILE A 364 -8.05 12.60 -10.45
C ILE A 364 -7.29 13.93 -10.24
N ASN A 365 -7.98 15.05 -10.50
CA ASN A 365 -7.52 16.42 -10.24
C ASN A 365 -6.33 16.92 -11.08
N VAL A 366 -5.82 16.16 -12.04
CA VAL A 366 -4.78 16.59 -12.99
C VAL A 366 -5.40 17.59 -13.97
N LYS A 367 -4.98 18.84 -13.94
CA LYS A 367 -5.46 19.90 -14.86
C LYS A 367 -4.50 20.13 -16.01
N GLU A 368 -3.21 20.13 -15.73
CA GLU A 368 -2.14 20.35 -16.70
C GLU A 368 -1.00 19.38 -16.37
N GLN A 369 -0.83 18.35 -17.21
CA GLN A 369 0.26 17.39 -17.00
C GLN A 369 1.61 18.07 -17.20
N ASP A 370 2.54 17.82 -16.27
CA ASP A 370 3.91 18.33 -16.35
C ASP A 370 4.65 17.69 -17.53
N GLU A 371 5.34 18.49 -18.33
CA GLU A 371 6.17 18.02 -19.44
C GLU A 371 7.27 17.04 -19.00
N ALA A 372 7.78 17.20 -17.77
CA ALA A 372 8.72 16.26 -17.16
C ALA A 372 8.08 14.90 -16.82
N CYS A 373 6.76 14.81 -16.85
CA CYS A 373 5.98 13.60 -16.58
C CYS A 373 5.33 13.04 -17.86
N SER A 374 6.07 12.98 -18.96
CA SER A 374 5.57 12.60 -20.29
C SER A 374 5.34 11.09 -20.44
N VAL A 375 4.28 10.57 -19.83
CA VAL A 375 3.72 9.22 -20.02
C VAL A 375 2.21 9.31 -20.24
N ASN A 376 1.57 8.23 -20.67
CA ASN A 376 0.13 8.18 -20.88
C ASN A 376 -0.61 8.10 -19.51
N VAL A 377 -0.78 9.25 -18.86
CA VAL A 377 -1.53 9.34 -17.61
C VAL A 377 -3.03 9.17 -17.88
N THR A 378 -3.65 8.19 -17.24
CA THR A 378 -5.12 8.04 -17.21
C THR A 378 -5.69 9.11 -16.28
N ALA A 379 -5.97 10.31 -16.84
CA ALA A 379 -6.37 11.48 -16.07
C ALA A 379 -7.90 11.61 -15.96
N GLN A 380 -8.38 12.13 -14.83
CA GLN A 380 -9.76 12.50 -14.48
C GLN A 380 -10.76 11.34 -14.44
N THR A 381 -10.85 10.50 -15.45
CA THR A 381 -11.77 9.37 -15.54
C THR A 381 -11.05 8.08 -15.84
N GLY A 382 -11.47 7.00 -15.22
CA GLY A 382 -10.93 5.67 -15.49
C GLY A 382 -11.29 5.16 -16.89
N VAL A 383 -10.61 4.12 -17.33
CA VAL A 383 -10.75 3.54 -18.66
C VAL A 383 -11.13 2.07 -18.56
N ALA A 384 -12.26 1.69 -19.17
CA ALA A 384 -12.59 0.29 -19.40
C ALA A 384 -11.76 -0.22 -20.58
N LYS A 385 -10.82 -1.10 -20.29
CA LYS A 385 -9.88 -1.67 -21.26
C LYS A 385 -9.38 -3.01 -20.73
N GLU A 386 -9.16 -3.97 -21.62
CA GLU A 386 -8.54 -5.24 -21.24
C GLU A 386 -7.16 -5.01 -20.59
N VAL A 387 -6.97 -5.56 -19.39
CA VAL A 387 -5.75 -5.50 -18.61
C VAL A 387 -5.29 -6.93 -18.32
N ASN A 388 -4.29 -7.39 -19.03
CA ASN A 388 -3.69 -8.71 -18.82
C ASN A 388 -2.56 -8.68 -17.81
N VAL A 389 -1.78 -7.58 -17.81
CA VAL A 389 -0.63 -7.37 -16.92
C VAL A 389 -0.69 -5.98 -16.29
N ALA A 390 -0.64 -5.93 -14.96
CA ALA A 390 -0.51 -4.70 -14.21
C ALA A 390 0.72 -4.76 -13.31
N ILE A 391 1.45 -3.64 -13.20
CA ILE A 391 2.53 -3.49 -12.22
C ILE A 391 2.20 -2.40 -11.20
N SER A 392 2.66 -2.61 -9.97
CA SER A 392 2.55 -1.63 -8.88
C SER A 392 3.94 -1.21 -8.44
N ASN A 393 4.23 0.09 -8.49
CA ASN A 393 5.51 0.66 -8.08
C ASN A 393 5.41 1.27 -6.68
N SER A 394 6.41 1.03 -5.85
CA SER A 394 6.58 1.73 -4.57
C SER A 394 8.02 2.20 -4.41
N LEU A 395 8.18 3.47 -4.09
CA LEU A 395 9.46 4.13 -3.85
C LEU A 395 9.45 4.67 -2.42
N GLY A 396 10.43 4.25 -1.60
CA GLY A 396 10.47 4.61 -0.17
C GLY A 396 11.69 5.43 0.20
N PHE A 397 11.57 6.26 1.22
CA PHE A 397 12.71 6.90 1.86
C PHE A 397 13.77 5.86 2.22
N GLY A 398 15.05 6.22 2.09
CA GLY A 398 16.17 5.28 2.15
C GLY A 398 16.54 4.71 0.77
N GLY A 399 15.85 5.14 -0.30
CA GLY A 399 16.07 4.66 -1.67
C GLY A 399 15.53 3.26 -1.93
N HIS A 400 14.53 2.84 -1.17
CA HIS A 400 13.88 1.53 -1.35
C HIS A 400 12.96 1.55 -2.56
N ASN A 401 13.20 0.68 -3.54
CA ASN A 401 12.34 0.51 -4.71
C ASN A 401 11.79 -0.92 -4.73
N ALA A 402 10.47 -1.05 -4.83
CA ALA A 402 9.77 -2.31 -4.89
C ALA A 402 8.69 -2.27 -5.98
N VAL A 403 8.63 -3.33 -6.78
CA VAL A 403 7.68 -3.47 -7.89
C VAL A 403 7.05 -4.85 -7.86
N LEU A 404 5.72 -4.92 -7.90
CA LEU A 404 4.97 -6.16 -8.03
C LEU A 404 4.37 -6.25 -9.44
N CYS A 405 4.34 -7.46 -10.00
CA CYS A 405 3.73 -7.74 -11.29
C CYS A 405 2.58 -8.74 -11.12
N PHE A 406 1.39 -8.31 -11.50
CA PHE A 406 0.17 -9.11 -11.48
C PHE A 406 -0.29 -9.45 -12.89
N LYS A 407 -0.80 -10.66 -13.06
CA LYS A 407 -1.33 -11.16 -14.32
C LYS A 407 -2.76 -11.63 -14.15
N LYS A 408 -3.59 -11.37 -15.15
CA LYS A 408 -4.95 -11.87 -15.22
C LYS A 408 -4.98 -13.38 -15.15
N TRP A 409 -5.82 -13.91 -14.24
CA TRP A 409 -6.07 -15.34 -14.18
C TRP A 409 -6.99 -15.78 -15.32
N LYS A 410 -6.55 -16.78 -16.07
CA LYS A 410 -7.30 -17.32 -17.25
C LYS A 410 -7.72 -18.77 -17.08
N GLY A 411 -7.59 -19.33 -15.85
CA GLY A 411 -7.90 -20.74 -15.57
C GLY A 411 -6.68 -21.67 -15.58
#